data_676619755f31c9d25b76cc3060d259c9
#
_entry.id   676619755f31c9d25b76cc3060d259c9
#
_cell.length_a   1.000
_cell.length_b   1.000
_cell.length_c   1.000
_cell.angle_alpha   90.00
_cell.angle_beta   90.00
_cell.angle_gamma   90.00
#
_symmetry.space_group_name_H-M   'P 1'
#
loop_
_entity.id
_entity.type
_entity.pdbx_description
1 polymer ?
#
loop_
_entity_poly.entity_id
_entity_poly.type
_entity_poly.pdbx_seq_one_letter_code
_entity_poly.pdbx_strand_id
1 'polypeptide(L)'
;MKFKVASGLQIVTSTWGSKKDPVVILLHGGGQTRHAWGSTGEKLSQSGFYVVALDLRGHGDSDWDTNGDYSIEAYKDDLVFIIKELDKPAALVGASLGGMASLSLAGDITTRDLCSALVMVDIGLYPNEEGSDQVIKFMSSGKEGFKSLEDAALAISSYLPHRKKPRDTKGLEKNLRLKRDGRYYWHWDPRFIEGRSKSNVSNYKENQVKLAKGVSVPTLLIKGALSNVLTQQEVDNFFELIPHAQFVEIKEAAHMIAGDRNDIFAESAIRFLKKSVL
;
A
#
# COMPACT_ATOMS: atom_id res chain seq x y z
N MET A 1 11.82 -9.26 9.98
CA MET A 1 11.26 -10.63 10.08
C MET A 1 10.92 -11.11 8.68
N LYS A 2 10.77 -12.41 8.44
CA LYS A 2 10.47 -12.98 7.11
C LYS A 2 9.41 -14.06 7.25
N PHE A 3 8.47 -14.07 6.32
CA PHE A 3 7.43 -15.11 6.22
C PHE A 3 7.60 -15.89 4.92
N LYS A 4 7.55 -17.20 4.98
CA LYS A 4 7.48 -18.06 3.79
C LYS A 4 6.01 -18.40 3.55
N VAL A 5 5.37 -17.62 2.67
CA VAL A 5 3.93 -17.75 2.39
C VAL A 5 3.59 -19.02 1.61
N ALA A 6 2.29 -19.33 1.47
CA ALA A 6 1.82 -20.59 0.88
C ALA A 6 2.32 -20.83 -0.57
N SER A 7 2.52 -19.76 -1.35
CA SER A 7 3.12 -19.85 -2.68
C SER A 7 4.62 -20.20 -2.68
N GLY A 8 5.23 -20.28 -1.50
CA GLY A 8 6.67 -20.52 -1.33
C GLY A 8 7.54 -19.26 -1.35
N LEU A 9 6.96 -18.09 -1.65
CA LEU A 9 7.68 -16.82 -1.66
C LEU A 9 8.05 -16.38 -0.25
N GLN A 10 9.19 -15.70 -0.12
CA GLN A 10 9.61 -15.05 1.10
C GLN A 10 9.16 -13.59 1.11
N ILE A 11 8.29 -13.24 2.06
CA ILE A 11 7.84 -11.86 2.30
C ILE A 11 8.68 -11.26 3.44
N VAL A 12 9.34 -10.13 3.15
CA VAL A 12 10.21 -9.43 4.09
C VAL A 12 9.44 -8.34 4.81
N THR A 13 9.68 -8.20 6.12
CA THR A 13 8.97 -7.23 6.96
C THR A 13 9.91 -6.46 7.87
N SER A 14 9.48 -5.27 8.27
CA SER A 14 10.00 -4.54 9.43
C SER A 14 8.96 -4.56 10.54
N THR A 15 9.39 -4.64 11.81
CA THR A 15 8.48 -4.74 12.95
C THR A 15 8.85 -3.78 14.06
N TRP A 16 7.86 -3.27 14.79
CA TRP A 16 8.01 -2.39 15.95
C TRP A 16 7.01 -2.80 17.03
N GLY A 17 7.32 -2.54 18.28
CA GLY A 17 6.44 -2.82 19.42
C GLY A 17 6.52 -4.25 19.94
N SER A 18 5.63 -4.59 20.85
CA SER A 18 5.59 -5.89 21.53
C SER A 18 4.60 -6.83 20.82
N LYS A 19 4.98 -8.08 20.59
CA LYS A 19 4.09 -9.11 20.03
C LYS A 19 2.82 -9.37 20.87
N LYS A 20 2.80 -8.91 22.12
CA LYS A 20 1.62 -9.03 23.00
C LYS A 20 0.53 -8.03 22.64
N ASP A 21 0.91 -6.91 22.04
CA ASP A 21 0.01 -5.82 21.67
C ASP A 21 -0.87 -6.19 20.46
N PRO A 22 -1.98 -5.47 20.25
CA PRO A 22 -2.80 -5.60 19.04
C PRO A 22 -1.98 -5.35 17.77
N VAL A 23 -2.26 -6.15 16.74
CA VAL A 23 -1.48 -6.15 15.49
C VAL A 23 -1.99 -5.08 14.54
N VAL A 24 -1.05 -4.31 13.97
CA VAL A 24 -1.29 -3.42 12.81
C VAL A 24 -0.37 -3.85 11.67
N ILE A 25 -0.94 -4.14 10.51
CA ILE A 25 -0.17 -4.45 9.29
C ILE A 25 -0.20 -3.25 8.36
N LEU A 26 0.99 -2.81 7.92
CA LEU A 26 1.17 -1.69 7.01
C LEU A 26 1.55 -2.21 5.62
N LEU A 27 0.73 -1.89 4.61
CA LEU A 27 0.87 -2.33 3.23
C LEU A 27 1.11 -1.12 2.33
N HIS A 28 2.24 -1.09 1.65
CA HIS A 28 2.62 0.02 0.77
C HIS A 28 1.89 0.01 -0.58
N GLY A 29 1.94 1.12 -1.29
CA GLY A 29 1.46 1.25 -2.67
C GLY A 29 2.42 0.64 -3.70
N GLY A 30 1.93 0.43 -4.91
CA GLY A 30 2.76 -0.05 -6.02
C GLY A 30 4.01 0.82 -6.20
N GLY A 31 5.17 0.17 -6.41
CA GLY A 31 6.46 0.85 -6.55
C GLY A 31 7.07 1.41 -5.27
N GLN A 32 6.48 1.14 -4.11
CA GLN A 32 7.03 1.51 -2.81
C GLN A 32 7.64 0.30 -2.10
N THR A 33 8.11 0.51 -0.87
CA THR A 33 8.63 -0.53 0.02
C THR A 33 8.14 -0.29 1.45
N ARG A 34 8.32 -1.29 2.33
CA ARG A 34 8.07 -1.18 3.77
C ARG A 34 8.73 0.03 4.44
N HIS A 35 9.79 0.56 3.83
CA HIS A 35 10.51 1.73 4.34
C HIS A 35 9.68 3.02 4.31
N ALA A 36 8.62 3.09 3.47
CA ALA A 36 7.69 4.22 3.48
C ALA A 36 6.98 4.39 4.83
N TRP A 37 6.90 3.33 5.61
CA TRP A 37 6.18 3.27 6.87
C TRP A 37 7.05 3.47 8.14
N GLY A 38 8.37 3.70 8.00
CA GLY A 38 9.29 3.70 9.14
C GLY A 38 8.83 4.59 10.31
N SER A 39 8.63 5.88 10.07
CA SER A 39 8.17 6.82 11.10
C SER A 39 6.74 6.51 11.59
N THR A 40 5.84 6.07 10.72
CA THR A 40 4.49 5.66 11.12
C THR A 40 4.52 4.41 12.00
N GLY A 41 5.37 3.43 11.65
CA GLY A 41 5.54 2.21 12.43
C GLY A 41 6.03 2.49 13.85
N GLU A 42 7.01 3.38 13.99
CA GLU A 42 7.54 3.82 15.29
C GLU A 42 6.44 4.50 16.13
N LYS A 43 5.70 5.47 15.56
CA LYS A 43 4.63 6.18 16.28
C LYS A 43 3.48 5.26 16.69
N LEU A 44 3.08 4.31 15.85
CA LEU A 44 2.07 3.30 16.17
C LEU A 44 2.55 2.40 17.31
N SER A 45 3.80 1.94 17.28
CA SER A 45 4.33 1.09 18.36
C SER A 45 4.40 1.82 19.70
N GLN A 46 4.79 3.09 19.69
CA GLN A 46 4.75 3.96 20.88
C GLN A 46 3.31 4.19 21.38
N SER A 47 2.32 3.92 20.54
CA SER A 47 0.90 4.04 20.85
C SER A 47 0.24 2.73 21.30
N GLY A 48 1.02 1.67 21.54
CA GLY A 48 0.55 0.40 22.09
C GLY A 48 0.17 -0.64 21.05
N PHE A 49 0.75 -0.59 19.83
CA PHE A 49 0.53 -1.59 18.78
C PHE A 49 1.78 -2.39 18.46
N TYR A 50 1.59 -3.66 18.09
CA TYR A 50 2.59 -4.43 17.38
C TYR A 50 2.44 -4.19 15.88
N VAL A 51 3.43 -3.57 15.28
CA VAL A 51 3.38 -3.12 13.89
C VAL A 51 4.22 -3.99 13.00
N VAL A 52 3.67 -4.42 11.87
CA VAL A 52 4.34 -5.22 10.84
C VAL A 52 4.19 -4.52 9.49
N ALA A 53 5.26 -3.94 8.98
CA ALA A 53 5.26 -3.35 7.63
C ALA A 53 5.85 -4.33 6.63
N LEU A 54 5.12 -4.60 5.54
CA LEU A 54 5.50 -5.58 4.53
C LEU A 54 6.21 -4.91 3.34
N ASP A 55 7.21 -5.58 2.78
CA ASP A 55 7.44 -5.48 1.33
C ASP A 55 6.47 -6.48 0.66
N LEU A 56 5.55 -5.99 -0.13
CA LEU A 56 4.62 -6.84 -0.86
C LEU A 56 5.37 -7.71 -1.88
N ARG A 57 4.81 -8.89 -2.27
CA ARG A 57 5.41 -9.72 -3.34
C ARG A 57 5.80 -8.87 -4.54
N GLY A 58 6.94 -9.17 -5.15
CA GLY A 58 7.44 -8.41 -6.30
C GLY A 58 8.03 -7.05 -5.97
N HIS A 59 8.13 -6.65 -4.68
CA HIS A 59 8.64 -5.35 -4.25
C HIS A 59 9.71 -5.49 -3.16
N GLY A 60 10.58 -4.49 -3.08
CA GLY A 60 11.58 -4.36 -2.01
C GLY A 60 12.54 -5.52 -1.94
N ASP A 61 12.61 -6.14 -0.78
CA ASP A 61 13.45 -7.31 -0.49
C ASP A 61 12.65 -8.62 -0.47
N SER A 62 11.33 -8.56 -0.76
CA SER A 62 10.49 -9.74 -0.93
C SER A 62 10.72 -10.40 -2.28
N ASP A 63 10.43 -11.71 -2.36
CA ASP A 63 10.60 -12.47 -3.57
C ASP A 63 9.69 -11.99 -4.70
N TRP A 64 10.16 -12.15 -5.93
CA TRP A 64 9.38 -12.00 -7.14
C TRP A 64 8.68 -13.32 -7.46
N ASP A 65 7.41 -13.25 -7.82
CA ASP A 65 6.68 -14.45 -8.22
C ASP A 65 7.22 -15.04 -9.52
N THR A 66 7.48 -16.34 -9.53
CA THR A 66 8.07 -17.01 -10.71
C THR A 66 7.15 -16.99 -11.92
N ASN A 67 5.85 -17.01 -11.69
CA ASN A 67 4.81 -16.99 -12.73
C ASN A 67 4.34 -15.55 -13.04
N GLY A 68 4.79 -14.54 -12.28
CA GLY A 68 4.36 -13.15 -12.43
C GLY A 68 2.95 -12.92 -11.90
N ASP A 69 2.47 -13.72 -10.93
CA ASP A 69 1.16 -13.51 -10.33
C ASP A 69 1.19 -12.36 -9.30
N TYR A 70 0.73 -11.21 -9.76
CA TYR A 70 0.54 -9.98 -9.00
C TYR A 70 -0.93 -9.56 -8.95
N SER A 71 -1.85 -10.53 -8.96
CA SER A 71 -3.29 -10.31 -8.76
C SER A 71 -3.59 -9.85 -7.33
N ILE A 72 -4.71 -9.15 -7.16
CA ILE A 72 -5.14 -8.72 -5.81
C ILE A 72 -5.41 -9.93 -4.92
N GLU A 73 -5.90 -11.01 -5.48
CA GLU A 73 -6.09 -12.29 -4.80
C GLU A 73 -4.77 -12.85 -4.26
N ALA A 74 -3.71 -12.81 -5.06
CA ALA A 74 -2.40 -13.27 -4.63
C ALA A 74 -1.83 -12.43 -3.47
N TYR A 75 -2.00 -11.11 -3.49
CA TYR A 75 -1.65 -10.23 -2.35
C TYR A 75 -2.51 -10.51 -1.12
N LYS A 76 -3.82 -10.76 -1.29
CA LYS A 76 -4.72 -11.17 -0.21
C LYS A 76 -4.26 -12.48 0.42
N ASP A 77 -3.92 -13.48 -0.38
CA ASP A 77 -3.50 -14.79 0.11
C ASP A 77 -2.21 -14.72 0.94
N ASP A 78 -1.24 -13.91 0.51
CA ASP A 78 -0.04 -13.64 1.31
C ASP A 78 -0.41 -13.02 2.66
N LEU A 79 -1.32 -12.03 2.65
CA LEU A 79 -1.76 -11.33 3.85
C LEU A 79 -2.51 -12.25 4.81
N VAL A 80 -3.40 -13.10 4.29
CA VAL A 80 -4.12 -14.13 5.06
C VAL A 80 -3.12 -15.07 5.75
N PHE A 81 -2.11 -15.55 5.03
CA PHE A 81 -1.08 -16.40 5.60
C PHE A 81 -0.34 -15.71 6.74
N ILE A 82 0.10 -14.47 6.51
CA ILE A 82 0.85 -13.69 7.50
C ILE A 82 0.03 -13.45 8.78
N ILE A 83 -1.26 -13.10 8.65
CA ILE A 83 -2.14 -12.88 9.79
C ILE A 83 -2.33 -14.16 10.59
N LYS A 84 -2.51 -15.30 9.92
CA LYS A 84 -2.61 -16.60 10.58
C LYS A 84 -1.33 -16.98 11.34
N GLU A 85 -0.15 -16.69 10.78
CA GLU A 85 1.14 -16.88 11.47
C GLU A 85 1.34 -15.94 12.67
N LEU A 86 0.69 -14.77 12.66
CA LEU A 86 0.68 -13.86 13.80
C LEU A 86 -0.32 -14.26 14.90
N ASP A 87 -1.22 -15.21 14.60
CA ASP A 87 -2.22 -15.79 15.50
C ASP A 87 -3.16 -14.75 16.15
N LYS A 88 -3.43 -13.65 15.45
CA LYS A 88 -4.31 -12.57 15.91
C LYS A 88 -4.92 -11.85 14.72
N PRO A 89 -6.21 -11.45 14.77
CA PRO A 89 -6.75 -10.49 13.80
C PRO A 89 -5.91 -9.21 13.79
N ALA A 90 -5.77 -8.59 12.63
CA ALA A 90 -4.94 -7.41 12.45
C ALA A 90 -5.75 -6.22 11.94
N ALA A 91 -5.42 -5.03 12.41
CA ALA A 91 -5.83 -3.80 11.74
C ALA A 91 -4.97 -3.60 10.49
N LEU A 92 -5.61 -3.35 9.36
CA LEU A 92 -4.94 -3.21 8.07
C LEU A 92 -4.86 -1.73 7.68
N VAL A 93 -3.66 -1.25 7.39
CA VAL A 93 -3.42 0.10 6.87
C VAL A 93 -2.78 -0.04 5.51
N GLY A 94 -3.56 0.14 4.46
CA GLY A 94 -3.13 -0.10 3.09
C GLY A 94 -3.18 1.14 2.21
N ALA A 95 -2.05 1.47 1.57
CA ALA A 95 -1.98 2.54 0.58
C ALA A 95 -2.13 1.97 -0.84
N SER A 96 -2.99 2.57 -1.67
CA SER A 96 -3.14 2.20 -3.07
C SER A 96 -3.24 0.67 -3.26
N LEU A 97 -2.24 0.01 -3.86
CA LEU A 97 -2.16 -1.46 -4.00
C LEU A 97 -2.42 -2.20 -2.68
N GLY A 98 -1.75 -1.76 -1.60
CA GLY A 98 -1.93 -2.33 -0.26
C GLY A 98 -3.35 -2.13 0.27
N GLY A 99 -4.01 -1.01 -0.09
CA GLY A 99 -5.41 -0.76 0.23
C GLY A 99 -6.36 -1.71 -0.50
N MET A 100 -6.11 -1.96 -1.78
CA MET A 100 -6.91 -2.93 -2.57
C MET A 100 -6.80 -4.36 -2.01
N ALA A 101 -5.59 -4.80 -1.63
CA ALA A 101 -5.38 -6.09 -0.99
C ALA A 101 -6.09 -6.17 0.38
N SER A 102 -6.03 -5.09 1.17
CA SER A 102 -6.68 -4.98 2.47
C SER A 102 -8.21 -5.03 2.34
N LEU A 103 -8.78 -4.31 1.37
CA LEU A 103 -10.22 -4.33 1.07
C LEU A 103 -10.67 -5.73 0.65
N SER A 104 -9.88 -6.41 -0.20
CA SER A 104 -10.17 -7.77 -0.66
C SER A 104 -10.25 -8.75 0.53
N LEU A 105 -9.36 -8.64 1.51
CA LEU A 105 -9.40 -9.46 2.71
C LEU A 105 -10.57 -9.09 3.62
N ALA A 106 -10.77 -7.79 3.90
CA ALA A 106 -11.78 -7.32 4.85
C ALA A 106 -13.22 -7.47 4.35
N GLY A 107 -13.43 -7.52 3.01
CA GLY A 107 -14.74 -7.67 2.39
C GLY A 107 -15.12 -9.12 2.03
N ASP A 108 -14.17 -10.03 1.98
CA ASP A 108 -14.43 -11.44 1.66
C ASP A 108 -14.93 -12.18 2.89
N ILE A 109 -16.12 -12.78 2.79
CA ILE A 109 -16.79 -13.50 3.90
C ILE A 109 -15.92 -14.63 4.49
N THR A 110 -14.97 -15.16 3.73
CA THR A 110 -14.10 -16.26 4.17
C THR A 110 -12.87 -15.79 4.94
N THR A 111 -12.51 -14.50 4.85
CA THR A 111 -11.28 -13.95 5.42
C THR A 111 -11.51 -12.71 6.30
N ARG A 112 -12.65 -12.06 6.24
CA ARG A 112 -12.93 -10.78 6.93
C ARG A 112 -12.71 -10.83 8.45
N ASP A 113 -12.91 -11.98 9.07
CA ASP A 113 -12.72 -12.15 10.52
C ASP A 113 -11.24 -12.04 10.94
N LEU A 114 -10.32 -12.07 9.97
CA LEU A 114 -8.89 -11.79 10.17
C LEU A 114 -8.58 -10.29 10.23
N CYS A 115 -9.54 -9.43 9.88
CA CYS A 115 -9.41 -7.98 9.93
C CYS A 115 -10.12 -7.41 11.16
N SER A 116 -9.44 -6.61 11.98
CA SER A 116 -10.04 -5.92 13.13
C SER A 116 -10.42 -4.46 12.85
N ALA A 117 -9.75 -3.81 11.91
CA ALA A 117 -10.06 -2.46 11.41
C ALA A 117 -9.39 -2.25 10.05
N LEU A 118 -9.97 -1.39 9.21
CA LEU A 118 -9.48 -1.10 7.86
C LEU A 118 -9.17 0.39 7.71
N VAL A 119 -7.96 0.72 7.29
CA VAL A 119 -7.57 2.08 6.90
C VAL A 119 -7.14 2.07 5.43
N MET A 120 -7.95 2.69 4.58
CA MET A 120 -7.70 2.87 3.15
C MET A 120 -6.99 4.20 2.94
N VAL A 121 -5.79 4.17 2.35
CA VAL A 121 -4.97 5.36 2.16
C VAL A 121 -4.89 5.71 0.68
N ASP A 122 -5.59 6.76 0.32
CA ASP A 122 -5.70 7.37 -1.01
C ASP A 122 -6.04 6.38 -2.12
N ILE A 123 -6.96 5.49 -1.83
CA ILE A 123 -7.52 4.53 -2.77
C ILE A 123 -8.98 4.28 -2.42
N GLY A 124 -9.85 4.36 -3.42
CA GLY A 124 -11.26 3.98 -3.32
C GLY A 124 -11.52 2.61 -3.96
N LEU A 125 -12.79 2.37 -4.26
CA LEU A 125 -13.23 1.12 -4.89
C LEU A 125 -12.88 1.08 -6.39
N TYR A 126 -12.94 2.24 -7.04
CA TYR A 126 -12.69 2.43 -8.47
C TYR A 126 -11.67 3.56 -8.64
N PRO A 127 -10.37 3.25 -8.67
CA PRO A 127 -9.36 4.29 -8.84
C PRO A 127 -9.58 5.05 -10.16
N ASN A 128 -9.42 6.35 -10.12
CA ASN A 128 -9.54 7.19 -11.32
C ASN A 128 -8.54 6.73 -12.39
N GLU A 129 -9.02 6.53 -13.64
CA GLU A 129 -8.20 5.96 -14.73
C GLU A 129 -7.01 6.87 -15.07
N GLU A 130 -7.24 8.18 -15.21
CA GLU A 130 -6.17 9.14 -15.55
C GLU A 130 -5.08 9.17 -14.47
N GLY A 131 -5.46 9.21 -13.19
CA GLY A 131 -4.52 9.14 -12.08
C GLY A 131 -3.75 7.83 -12.04
N SER A 132 -4.43 6.71 -12.30
CA SER A 132 -3.81 5.38 -12.37
C SER A 132 -2.82 5.27 -13.54
N ASP A 133 -3.14 5.82 -14.70
CA ASP A 133 -2.26 5.84 -15.87
C ASP A 133 -0.99 6.66 -15.61
N GLN A 134 -1.09 7.76 -14.89
CA GLN A 134 0.08 8.55 -14.47
C GLN A 134 1.02 7.74 -13.57
N VAL A 135 0.46 6.98 -12.61
CA VAL A 135 1.24 6.06 -11.75
C VAL A 135 1.94 4.99 -12.60
N ILE A 136 1.20 4.34 -13.51
CA ILE A 136 1.72 3.28 -14.39
C ILE A 136 2.83 3.85 -15.29
N LYS A 137 2.63 5.03 -15.86
CA LYS A 137 3.63 5.72 -16.70
C LYS A 137 4.91 5.99 -15.92
N PHE A 138 4.79 6.49 -14.68
CA PHE A 138 5.95 6.68 -13.81
C PHE A 138 6.65 5.36 -13.52
N MET A 139 5.92 4.33 -13.11
CA MET A 139 6.49 3.02 -12.78
C MET A 139 7.14 2.33 -13.99
N SER A 140 6.64 2.60 -15.19
CA SER A 140 7.23 2.11 -16.44
C SER A 140 8.47 2.89 -16.86
N SER A 141 8.73 4.05 -16.28
CA SER A 141 9.96 4.79 -16.54
C SER A 141 11.17 4.03 -15.99
N GLY A 142 12.30 4.12 -16.66
CA GLY A 142 13.51 3.44 -16.22
C GLY A 142 13.53 1.93 -16.46
N LYS A 143 12.71 1.38 -17.36
CA LYS A 143 12.79 -0.03 -17.79
C LYS A 143 14.19 -0.40 -18.29
N GLU A 144 14.85 0.53 -19.00
CA GLU A 144 16.22 0.37 -19.51
C GLU A 144 17.30 0.65 -18.44
N GLY A 145 16.89 0.91 -17.20
CA GLY A 145 17.77 1.31 -16.11
C GLY A 145 18.24 2.77 -16.20
N PHE A 146 18.43 3.39 -15.06
CA PHE A 146 19.00 4.74 -14.94
C PHE A 146 20.52 4.66 -14.93
N LYS A 147 21.19 5.64 -15.52
CA LYS A 147 22.66 5.72 -15.53
C LYS A 147 23.22 6.14 -14.17
N SER A 148 22.42 6.88 -13.39
CA SER A 148 22.83 7.40 -12.08
C SER A 148 21.61 7.49 -11.13
N LEU A 149 21.87 7.70 -9.83
CA LEU A 149 20.84 8.01 -8.85
C LEU A 149 20.17 9.37 -9.14
N GLU A 150 20.90 10.30 -9.73
CA GLU A 150 20.41 11.61 -10.15
C GLU A 150 19.35 11.49 -11.26
N ASP A 151 19.57 10.59 -12.24
CA ASP A 151 18.58 10.33 -13.30
C ASP A 151 17.28 9.76 -12.72
N ALA A 152 17.39 8.85 -11.74
CA ALA A 152 16.23 8.32 -11.04
C ALA A 152 15.52 9.41 -10.21
N ALA A 153 16.30 10.30 -9.56
CA ALA A 153 15.75 11.43 -8.82
C ALA A 153 14.99 12.42 -9.72
N LEU A 154 15.46 12.63 -10.94
CA LEU A 154 14.78 13.45 -11.95
C LEU A 154 13.44 12.83 -12.36
N ALA A 155 13.40 11.52 -12.59
CA ALA A 155 12.16 10.82 -12.91
C ALA A 155 11.12 10.94 -11.77
N ILE A 156 11.54 10.78 -10.51
CA ILE A 156 10.69 10.98 -9.33
C ILE A 156 10.22 12.42 -9.24
N SER A 157 11.10 13.41 -9.43
CA SER A 157 10.74 14.83 -9.35
C SER A 157 9.75 15.25 -10.44
N SER A 158 9.82 14.62 -11.61
CA SER A 158 8.86 14.83 -12.69
C SER A 158 7.48 14.27 -12.37
N TYR A 159 7.44 13.16 -11.66
CA TYR A 159 6.19 12.54 -11.20
C TYR A 159 5.58 13.27 -9.99
N LEU A 160 6.41 13.80 -9.09
CA LEU A 160 5.99 14.48 -7.86
C LEU A 160 6.49 15.94 -7.83
N PRO A 161 5.99 16.81 -8.72
CA PRO A 161 6.52 18.17 -8.87
C PRO A 161 6.26 19.06 -7.64
N HIS A 162 5.27 18.71 -6.80
CA HIS A 162 4.97 19.42 -5.55
C HIS A 162 5.97 19.12 -4.42
N ARG A 163 6.78 18.08 -4.54
CA ARG A 163 7.78 17.74 -3.53
C ARG A 163 9.05 18.56 -3.65
N LYS A 164 9.57 18.99 -2.52
CA LYS A 164 10.93 19.55 -2.47
C LYS A 164 11.94 18.47 -2.87
N LYS A 165 12.86 18.83 -3.76
CA LYS A 165 13.96 17.92 -4.12
C LYS A 165 14.74 17.55 -2.86
N PRO A 166 15.07 16.27 -2.63
CA PRO A 166 15.92 15.88 -1.52
C PRO A 166 17.31 16.53 -1.65
N ARG A 167 17.98 16.75 -0.52
CA ARG A 167 19.32 17.37 -0.50
C ARG A 167 20.39 16.47 -1.12
N ASP A 168 20.18 15.15 -1.05
CA ASP A 168 21.04 14.13 -1.66
C ASP A 168 20.20 12.96 -2.19
N THR A 169 20.80 12.12 -3.01
CA THR A 169 20.18 10.97 -3.67
C THR A 169 20.40 9.65 -2.94
N LYS A 170 21.19 9.62 -1.86
CA LYS A 170 21.54 8.38 -1.11
C LYS A 170 20.32 7.62 -0.61
N GLY A 171 19.27 8.36 -0.23
CA GLY A 171 17.99 7.74 0.19
C GLY A 171 17.29 6.91 -0.89
N LEU A 172 17.61 7.12 -2.17
CA LEU A 172 17.03 6.39 -3.30
C LEU A 172 17.58 4.98 -3.47
N GLU A 173 18.76 4.67 -2.94
CA GLU A 173 19.37 3.33 -3.00
C GLU A 173 18.43 2.25 -2.44
N LYS A 174 17.57 2.60 -1.48
CA LYS A 174 16.56 1.70 -0.92
C LYS A 174 15.50 1.27 -1.95
N ASN A 175 15.28 2.12 -2.95
CA ASN A 175 14.25 1.91 -3.98
C ASN A 175 14.83 1.44 -5.32
N LEU A 176 16.14 1.28 -5.40
CA LEU A 176 16.86 0.92 -6.62
C LEU A 176 17.75 -0.31 -6.39
N ARG A 177 18.08 -0.98 -7.48
CA ARG A 177 19.01 -2.11 -7.50
C ARG A 177 20.04 -1.85 -8.58
N LEU A 178 21.32 -1.70 -8.20
CA LEU A 178 22.44 -1.65 -9.13
C LEU A 178 22.65 -3.04 -9.71
N LYS A 179 22.57 -3.18 -11.05
CA LYS A 179 22.81 -4.43 -11.76
C LYS A 179 24.24 -4.47 -12.34
N ARG A 180 24.62 -5.63 -12.88
CA ARG A 180 25.98 -5.88 -13.42
C ARG A 180 26.34 -5.01 -14.62
N ASP A 181 25.36 -4.47 -15.31
CA ASP A 181 25.52 -3.52 -16.42
C ASP A 181 25.85 -2.09 -15.98
N GLY A 182 25.98 -1.86 -14.65
CA GLY A 182 26.27 -0.56 -14.06
C GLY A 182 25.07 0.40 -14.02
N ARG A 183 23.86 -0.08 -14.28
CA ARG A 183 22.65 0.72 -14.24
C ARG A 183 21.82 0.43 -13.00
N TYR A 184 21.05 1.43 -12.58
CA TYR A 184 20.12 1.36 -11.46
C TYR A 184 18.72 1.04 -11.99
N TYR A 185 18.09 -0.02 -11.46
CA TYR A 185 16.73 -0.45 -11.78
C TYR A 185 15.84 -0.28 -10.56
N TRP A 186 14.56 -0.05 -10.80
CA TRP A 186 13.60 -0.11 -9.72
C TRP A 186 13.65 -1.48 -9.04
N HIS A 187 13.33 -1.50 -7.74
CA HIS A 187 13.35 -2.72 -6.93
C HIS A 187 12.19 -3.69 -7.22
N TRP A 188 11.16 -3.24 -7.93
CA TRP A 188 9.99 -4.07 -8.23
C TRP A 188 10.15 -4.88 -9.52
N ASP A 189 9.39 -6.00 -9.60
CA ASP A 189 9.33 -6.82 -10.81
C ASP A 189 8.58 -6.05 -11.94
N PRO A 190 9.18 -5.88 -13.12
CA PRO A 190 8.52 -5.23 -14.25
C PRO A 190 7.19 -5.89 -14.65
N ARG A 191 7.05 -7.22 -14.47
CA ARG A 191 5.82 -7.98 -14.76
C ARG A 191 4.62 -7.53 -13.93
N PHE A 192 4.83 -6.92 -12.77
CA PHE A 192 3.77 -6.30 -11.97
C PHE A 192 2.97 -5.26 -12.77
N ILE A 193 3.63 -4.53 -13.68
CA ILE A 193 2.98 -3.50 -14.49
C ILE A 193 2.41 -4.12 -15.78
N GLU A 194 3.12 -5.06 -16.38
CA GLU A 194 2.74 -5.70 -17.64
C GLU A 194 1.46 -6.55 -17.50
N GLY A 195 1.24 -7.18 -16.35
CA GLY A 195 0.05 -7.98 -16.04
C GLY A 195 -1.25 -7.16 -15.83
N ARG A 196 -1.16 -5.83 -15.76
CA ARG A 196 -2.32 -4.93 -15.60
C ARG A 196 -3.11 -4.66 -16.89
N SER A 197 -2.93 -5.46 -17.94
CA SER A 197 -3.68 -5.37 -19.18
C SER A 197 -5.17 -5.68 -18.94
N LYS A 198 -6.01 -4.71 -19.30
CA LYS A 198 -7.48 -4.69 -19.60
C LYS A 198 -8.30 -5.97 -19.33
N SER A 199 -8.23 -6.55 -18.15
CA SER A 199 -9.12 -7.63 -17.77
C SER A 199 -10.48 -7.07 -17.37
N ASN A 200 -11.52 -7.42 -18.14
CA ASN A 200 -12.98 -7.29 -17.87
C ASN A 200 -13.37 -6.26 -16.79
N VAL A 201 -13.44 -5.00 -17.18
CA VAL A 201 -13.80 -3.87 -16.28
C VAL A 201 -15.14 -4.09 -15.56
N SER A 202 -16.12 -4.77 -16.20
CA SER A 202 -17.41 -5.07 -15.58
C SER A 202 -17.29 -6.02 -14.39
N ASN A 203 -16.57 -7.13 -14.55
CA ASN A 203 -16.39 -8.12 -13.50
C ASN A 203 -15.58 -7.52 -12.32
N TYR A 204 -14.63 -6.62 -12.61
CA TYR A 204 -13.89 -5.92 -11.57
C TYR A 204 -14.82 -5.05 -10.72
N LYS A 205 -15.68 -4.23 -11.34
CA LYS A 205 -16.61 -3.35 -10.61
C LYS A 205 -17.59 -4.14 -9.74
N GLU A 206 -18.19 -5.19 -10.28
CA GLU A 206 -19.11 -6.05 -9.53
C GLU A 206 -18.42 -6.69 -8.31
N ASN A 207 -17.19 -7.17 -8.48
CA ASN A 207 -16.42 -7.74 -7.39
C ASN A 207 -16.10 -6.68 -6.32
N GLN A 208 -15.72 -5.47 -6.70
CA GLN A 208 -15.46 -4.37 -5.75
C GLN A 208 -16.72 -4.00 -4.95
N VAL A 209 -17.91 -3.95 -5.58
CA VAL A 209 -19.19 -3.73 -4.90
C VAL A 209 -19.46 -4.82 -3.87
N LYS A 210 -19.25 -6.10 -4.25
CA LYS A 210 -19.43 -7.23 -3.35
C LYS A 210 -18.51 -7.15 -2.14
N LEU A 211 -17.22 -6.88 -2.37
CA LEU A 211 -16.22 -6.73 -1.32
C LEU A 211 -16.56 -5.55 -0.39
N ALA A 212 -16.88 -4.38 -0.95
CA ALA A 212 -17.24 -3.21 -0.15
C ALA A 212 -18.44 -3.46 0.76
N LYS A 213 -19.50 -4.09 0.25
CA LYS A 213 -20.68 -4.49 1.05
C LYS A 213 -20.36 -5.54 2.12
N GLY A 214 -19.30 -6.31 1.95
CA GLY A 214 -18.82 -7.30 2.93
C GLY A 214 -18.04 -6.69 4.10
N VAL A 215 -17.55 -5.45 3.97
CA VAL A 215 -16.79 -4.77 5.02
C VAL A 215 -17.71 -4.42 6.18
N SER A 216 -17.45 -5.00 7.35
CA SER A 216 -18.23 -4.77 8.59
C SER A 216 -17.39 -4.17 9.72
N VAL A 217 -16.07 -4.15 9.58
CA VAL A 217 -15.15 -3.63 10.59
C VAL A 217 -15.09 -2.10 10.59
N PRO A 218 -14.67 -1.46 11.69
CA PRO A 218 -14.37 -0.03 11.68
C PRO A 218 -13.47 0.34 10.52
N THR A 219 -13.86 1.34 9.73
CA THR A 219 -13.18 1.71 8.49
C THR A 219 -12.88 3.20 8.44
N LEU A 220 -11.68 3.56 7.99
CA LEU A 220 -11.23 4.92 7.76
C LEU A 220 -10.74 5.06 6.31
N LEU A 221 -11.28 6.05 5.59
CA LEU A 221 -10.75 6.49 4.31
C LEU A 221 -9.92 7.77 4.51
N ILE A 222 -8.66 7.74 4.10
CA ILE A 222 -7.76 8.91 4.12
C ILE A 222 -7.47 9.33 2.68
N LYS A 223 -7.71 10.60 2.35
CA LYS A 223 -7.49 11.17 1.03
C LYS A 223 -6.45 12.29 1.09
N GLY A 224 -5.55 12.34 0.10
CA GLY A 224 -4.73 13.52 -0.14
C GLY A 224 -5.53 14.58 -0.91
N ALA A 225 -5.56 15.83 -0.43
CA ALA A 225 -6.31 16.89 -1.08
C ALA A 225 -5.85 17.17 -2.53
N LEU A 226 -4.59 16.85 -2.84
CA LEU A 226 -4.00 17.01 -4.18
C LEU A 226 -3.99 15.70 -4.99
N SER A 227 -4.64 14.65 -4.49
CA SER A 227 -4.68 13.38 -5.20
C SER A 227 -5.58 13.44 -6.43
N ASN A 228 -5.09 12.86 -7.52
CA ASN A 228 -5.82 12.62 -8.75
C ASN A 228 -6.24 11.14 -8.92
N VAL A 229 -5.85 10.26 -8.00
CA VAL A 229 -6.24 8.83 -7.99
C VAL A 229 -7.55 8.62 -7.24
N LEU A 230 -7.74 9.31 -6.11
CA LEU A 230 -8.98 9.28 -5.33
C LEU A 230 -9.67 10.65 -5.47
N THR A 231 -10.60 10.76 -6.42
CA THR A 231 -11.40 11.97 -6.63
C THR A 231 -12.59 12.02 -5.67
N GLN A 232 -13.33 13.13 -5.66
CA GLN A 232 -14.53 13.25 -4.83
C GLN A 232 -15.60 12.22 -5.23
N GLN A 233 -15.74 11.93 -6.52
CA GLN A 233 -16.67 10.91 -6.99
C GLN A 233 -16.36 9.52 -6.41
N GLU A 234 -15.08 9.13 -6.35
CA GLU A 234 -14.70 7.85 -5.74
C GLU A 234 -14.91 7.85 -4.22
N VAL A 235 -14.76 8.99 -3.55
CA VAL A 235 -15.11 9.15 -2.12
C VAL A 235 -16.61 8.93 -1.93
N ASP A 236 -17.45 9.57 -2.75
CA ASP A 236 -18.91 9.43 -2.66
C ASP A 236 -19.35 7.99 -2.90
N ASN A 237 -18.81 7.33 -3.93
CA ASN A 237 -19.03 5.91 -4.21
C ASN A 237 -18.60 5.00 -3.06
N PHE A 238 -17.50 5.34 -2.39
CA PHE A 238 -17.01 4.58 -1.24
C PHE A 238 -17.99 4.64 -0.07
N PHE A 239 -18.52 5.84 0.24
CA PHE A 239 -19.48 6.01 1.33
C PHE A 239 -20.87 5.45 1.03
N GLU A 240 -21.27 5.38 -0.22
CA GLU A 240 -22.51 4.71 -0.63
C GLU A 240 -22.48 3.22 -0.25
N LEU A 241 -21.33 2.56 -0.38
CA LEU A 241 -21.17 1.12 -0.15
C LEU A 241 -20.65 0.78 1.25
N ILE A 242 -19.93 1.69 1.90
CA ILE A 242 -19.39 1.53 3.27
C ILE A 242 -19.79 2.74 4.12
N PRO A 243 -21.10 2.92 4.43
CA PRO A 243 -21.62 4.15 5.05
C PRO A 243 -21.15 4.37 6.49
N HIS A 244 -20.63 3.35 7.16
CA HIS A 244 -20.08 3.46 8.51
C HIS A 244 -18.61 3.92 8.54
N ALA A 245 -17.97 4.10 7.41
CA ALA A 245 -16.59 4.56 7.33
C ALA A 245 -16.45 5.99 7.83
N GLN A 246 -15.27 6.32 8.38
CA GLN A 246 -14.86 7.67 8.71
C GLN A 246 -14.00 8.24 7.55
N PHE A 247 -13.90 9.56 7.46
CA PHE A 247 -13.16 10.26 6.43
C PHE A 247 -12.19 11.29 6.99
N VAL A 248 -10.99 11.33 6.42
CA VAL A 248 -10.00 12.38 6.70
C VAL A 248 -9.37 12.82 5.38
N GLU A 249 -9.41 14.13 5.10
CA GLU A 249 -8.64 14.71 4.01
C GLU A 249 -7.39 15.41 4.54
N ILE A 250 -6.23 15.10 3.96
CA ILE A 250 -4.94 15.67 4.35
C ILE A 250 -4.55 16.74 3.34
N LYS A 251 -4.52 18.00 3.80
CA LYS A 251 -4.06 19.15 3.01
C LYS A 251 -2.60 18.96 2.61
N GLU A 252 -2.24 19.50 1.45
CA GLU A 252 -0.87 19.49 0.90
C GLU A 252 -0.28 18.10 0.64
N ALA A 253 -1.12 17.03 0.63
CA ALA A 253 -0.72 15.68 0.27
C ALA A 253 -1.35 15.27 -1.06
N ALA A 254 -0.56 14.61 -1.91
CA ALA A 254 -1.01 13.95 -3.13
C ALA A 254 -1.17 12.43 -2.89
N HIS A 255 -1.15 11.63 -3.96
CA HIS A 255 -1.35 10.19 -3.87
C HIS A 255 -0.38 9.45 -2.93
N MET A 256 0.82 9.97 -2.71
CA MET A 256 1.81 9.35 -1.81
C MET A 256 1.80 9.98 -0.42
N ILE A 257 0.65 10.00 0.24
CA ILE A 257 0.39 10.71 1.51
C ILE A 257 1.45 10.42 2.59
N ALA A 258 1.78 9.16 2.82
CA ALA A 258 2.77 8.76 3.83
C ALA A 258 4.17 9.34 3.56
N GLY A 259 4.48 9.67 2.31
CA GLY A 259 5.72 10.34 1.94
C GLY A 259 5.63 11.87 1.93
N ASP A 260 4.41 12.44 1.76
CA ASP A 260 4.19 13.88 1.68
C ASP A 260 3.98 14.52 3.06
N ARG A 261 3.04 13.97 3.85
CA ARG A 261 2.63 14.49 5.17
C ARG A 261 2.49 13.36 6.17
N ASN A 262 3.59 12.65 6.39
CA ASN A 262 3.67 11.50 7.29
C ASN A 262 3.22 11.81 8.73
N ASP A 263 3.47 13.01 9.21
CA ASP A 263 3.10 13.51 10.54
C ASP A 263 1.57 13.48 10.75
N ILE A 264 0.82 14.17 9.89
CA ILE A 264 -0.65 14.29 10.00
C ILE A 264 -1.32 12.96 9.68
N PHE A 265 -0.79 12.24 8.70
CA PHE A 265 -1.26 10.90 8.36
C PHE A 265 -1.18 9.96 9.57
N ALA A 266 0.01 9.86 10.19
CA ALA A 266 0.24 8.98 11.32
C ALA A 266 -0.67 9.31 12.50
N GLU A 267 -0.85 10.60 12.83
CA GLU A 267 -1.75 11.04 13.90
C GLU A 267 -3.22 10.63 13.64
N SER A 268 -3.68 10.81 12.40
CA SER A 268 -5.05 10.44 12.02
C SER A 268 -5.29 8.95 12.11
N ALA A 269 -4.37 8.13 11.58
CA ALA A 269 -4.44 6.68 11.66
C ALA A 269 -4.36 6.17 13.10
N ILE A 270 -3.46 6.72 13.92
CA ILE A 270 -3.31 6.35 15.35
C ILE A 270 -4.59 6.67 16.11
N ARG A 271 -5.16 7.87 15.94
CA ARG A 271 -6.39 8.28 16.62
C ARG A 271 -7.55 7.33 16.31
N PHE A 272 -7.70 6.97 15.05
CA PHE A 272 -8.71 6.03 14.61
C PHE A 272 -8.48 4.63 15.19
N LEU A 273 -7.27 4.09 15.04
CA LEU A 273 -6.94 2.74 15.50
C LEU A 273 -7.06 2.58 17.03
N LYS A 274 -6.65 3.59 17.81
CA LYS A 274 -6.85 3.57 19.27
C LYS A 274 -8.32 3.44 19.64
N LYS A 275 -9.21 4.13 18.95
CA LYS A 275 -10.65 4.07 19.22
C LYS A 275 -11.29 2.76 18.77
N SER A 276 -10.74 2.11 17.74
CA SER A 276 -11.36 0.97 17.07
C SER A 276 -10.81 -0.38 17.52
N VAL A 277 -9.57 -0.42 18.06
CA VAL A 277 -8.85 -1.67 18.33
C VAL A 277 -8.42 -1.80 19.78
N LEU A 278 -8.11 -0.69 20.49
CA LEU A 278 -7.79 -0.65 21.92
C LEU A 278 -9.02 -0.38 22.76
#